data_68e5309a6599d68bcf2ce06123471f1d
#
_entry.id   68e5309a6599d68bcf2ce06123471f1d
#
_cell.length_a   1.000
_cell.length_b   1.000
_cell.length_c   1.000
_cell.angle_alpha   90.00
_cell.angle_beta   90.00
_cell.angle_gamma   90.00
#
_symmetry.space_group_name_H-M   'P 1'
#
loop_
_entity.id
_entity.type
_entity.pdbx_description
1 polymer ?
#
loop_
_entity_poly.entity_id
_entity_poly.type
_entity_poly.pdbx_seq_one_letter_code
_entity_poly.pdbx_strand_id
1 'polypeptide(L)'
;MYAPLWCKSNFSFLEGASHPEELVEEAHRLGLGSVAITDRDGVYGMVRAFVKARELGIQLVCGAQVSIAAPGSALVSSPVSVGLHHGPGWGVETDDLPPAIPTTGRRGRTKRAKPRQPALDLNEPPVTSTVVLLAIDRAGWANLTRLLTSGRRRCDKGESVVSWSEVCARAAGLVMLWGGDGSMLADEPEPPPRLISDLCDAFGDRFHAIVSRHRRADDVAREARLRARAAAAKIPLVAVNEVLYHSRARRPLQDVLTCIRHGVTLTTAGRRIRGNDEHDLRAPHAFGRLFSDEPALIDRTREIAARCTFGLAELRYRYPSERLPDGTTSAQYLRTLTYQGAARRYGGEVPADVARQLDSELALIEELDYPGYFLTMHELVAYCGRRDIMCQGRGSAANSAVCYCLGVTAVDPVRMGLLFERFLSRERAEPPDIDLDIEHERREEVIQHVYDVYGRDHAAMVCNIVRYRPRSAVRDVGKALGIPETALDRAAKHLSMYGLIEPEALTRAGLLDHGATAFEHLTRLADEILEFP
;
A
#
# COMPACT_ATOMS: atom_id res chain seq x y z
N MET A 1 -15.14 24.35 -13.17
CA MET A 1 -14.32 23.13 -13.00
C MET A 1 -14.42 22.68 -11.56
N TYR A 2 -14.26 21.40 -11.26
CA TYR A 2 -14.24 20.86 -9.89
C TYR A 2 -12.98 20.03 -9.67
N ALA A 3 -12.67 19.69 -8.43
CA ALA A 3 -11.63 18.74 -8.06
C ALA A 3 -12.31 17.45 -7.54
N PRO A 4 -12.08 16.28 -8.15
CA PRO A 4 -12.55 15.01 -7.60
C PRO A 4 -11.71 14.63 -6.38
N LEU A 5 -12.32 14.69 -5.18
CA LEU A 5 -11.63 14.55 -3.90
C LEU A 5 -11.79 13.16 -3.26
N TRP A 6 -12.52 12.24 -3.88
CA TRP A 6 -12.75 10.90 -3.37
C TRP A 6 -12.72 9.87 -4.50
N CYS A 7 -11.50 9.47 -4.90
CA CYS A 7 -11.30 8.51 -5.97
C CYS A 7 -10.55 7.28 -5.44
N LYS A 8 -11.12 6.11 -5.66
CA LYS A 8 -10.57 4.81 -5.30
C LYS A 8 -9.99 4.14 -6.52
N SER A 9 -8.71 3.76 -6.44
CA SER A 9 -8.08 2.92 -7.44
C SER A 9 -8.29 1.42 -7.12
N ASN A 10 -7.75 0.55 -7.97
CA ASN A 10 -7.71 -0.88 -7.73
C ASN A 10 -6.92 -1.26 -6.45
N PHE A 11 -6.11 -0.34 -5.90
CA PHE A 11 -5.45 -0.52 -4.60
C PHE A 11 -6.37 -0.32 -3.39
N SER A 12 -7.66 -0.07 -3.61
CA SER A 12 -8.72 -0.27 -2.60
C SER A 12 -9.19 -1.74 -2.53
N PHE A 13 -8.47 -2.65 -3.16
CA PHE A 13 -8.64 -4.10 -3.18
C PHE A 13 -10.10 -4.54 -3.36
N LEU A 14 -10.45 -4.93 -4.59
CA LEU A 14 -11.78 -5.39 -4.98
C LEU A 14 -12.91 -4.34 -4.80
N GLU A 15 -12.56 -3.03 -4.77
CA GLU A 15 -13.53 -1.92 -4.80
C GLU A 15 -13.37 -1.05 -6.04
N GLY A 16 -12.22 -0.42 -6.22
CA GLY A 16 -11.94 0.40 -7.40
C GLY A 16 -11.63 -0.45 -8.63
N ALA A 17 -12.20 -0.07 -9.78
CA ALA A 17 -12.05 -0.79 -11.04
C ALA A 17 -11.18 -0.04 -12.06
N SER A 18 -10.23 0.76 -11.57
CA SER A 18 -9.26 1.47 -12.40
C SER A 18 -7.87 1.47 -11.76
N HIS A 19 -6.85 1.43 -12.59
CA HIS A 19 -5.50 1.72 -12.13
C HIS A 19 -5.37 3.19 -11.69
N PRO A 20 -4.46 3.52 -10.77
CA PRO A 20 -4.22 4.92 -10.38
C PRO A 20 -3.91 5.83 -11.57
N GLU A 21 -3.14 5.33 -12.54
CA GLU A 21 -2.77 6.04 -13.76
C GLU A 21 -4.00 6.35 -14.62
N GLU A 22 -4.94 5.41 -14.78
CA GLU A 22 -6.16 5.59 -15.57
C GLU A 22 -7.05 6.71 -14.99
N LEU A 23 -7.11 6.83 -13.65
CA LEU A 23 -7.83 7.93 -12.99
C LEU A 23 -7.19 9.29 -13.26
N VAL A 24 -5.85 9.35 -13.25
CA VAL A 24 -5.10 10.58 -13.52
C VAL A 24 -5.21 10.97 -15.00
N GLU A 25 -5.06 10.01 -15.92
CA GLU A 25 -5.20 10.20 -17.36
C GLU A 25 -6.60 10.70 -17.74
N GLU A 26 -7.63 10.10 -17.17
CA GLU A 26 -9.01 10.53 -17.42
C GLU A 26 -9.28 11.91 -16.84
N ALA A 27 -8.78 12.24 -15.65
CA ALA A 27 -8.90 13.57 -15.09
C ALA A 27 -8.25 14.63 -16.02
N HIS A 28 -7.05 14.33 -16.55
CA HIS A 28 -6.38 15.19 -17.52
C HIS A 28 -7.19 15.31 -18.82
N ARG A 29 -7.68 14.20 -19.37
CA ARG A 29 -8.53 14.17 -20.59
C ARG A 29 -9.80 15.00 -20.44
N LEU A 30 -10.39 15.01 -19.25
CA LEU A 30 -11.58 15.80 -18.91
C LEU A 30 -11.27 17.28 -18.63
N GLY A 31 -10.01 17.70 -18.68
CA GLY A 31 -9.56 19.07 -18.42
C GLY A 31 -9.63 19.46 -16.94
N LEU A 32 -9.62 18.47 -16.01
CA LEU A 32 -9.54 18.73 -14.58
C LEU A 32 -8.11 19.14 -14.20
N GLY A 33 -7.97 20.17 -13.37
CA GLY A 33 -6.65 20.66 -12.93
C GLY A 33 -6.04 19.87 -11.77
N SER A 34 -6.84 19.03 -11.11
CA SER A 34 -6.41 18.22 -9.97
C SER A 34 -7.25 16.94 -9.84
N VAL A 35 -6.68 15.92 -9.19
CA VAL A 35 -7.37 14.67 -8.82
C VAL A 35 -6.83 14.16 -7.50
N ALA A 36 -7.68 13.67 -6.62
CA ALA A 36 -7.27 12.98 -5.40
C ALA A 36 -7.24 11.46 -5.62
N ILE A 37 -6.26 10.79 -5.05
CA ILE A 37 -6.29 9.33 -4.84
C ILE A 37 -6.51 9.09 -3.36
N THR A 38 -7.59 8.39 -3.04
CA THR A 38 -8.06 8.17 -1.66
C THR A 38 -8.48 6.73 -1.47
N ASP A 39 -7.54 5.81 -1.71
CA ASP A 39 -7.76 4.39 -1.56
C ASP A 39 -8.14 4.03 -0.12
N ARG A 40 -8.90 2.94 0.04
CA ARG A 40 -9.35 2.50 1.35
C ARG A 40 -8.19 1.95 2.17
N ASP A 41 -8.00 2.55 3.34
CA ASP A 41 -7.05 2.12 4.38
C ASP A 41 -5.62 1.90 3.88
N GLY A 42 -5.20 2.67 2.86
CA GLY A 42 -3.87 2.54 2.29
C GLY A 42 -3.51 3.63 1.30
N VAL A 43 -2.24 3.66 0.93
CA VAL A 43 -1.66 4.60 -0.05
C VAL A 43 -0.82 3.87 -1.10
N TYR A 44 -1.12 2.60 -1.35
CA TYR A 44 -0.32 1.71 -2.20
C TYR A 44 -0.24 2.17 -3.67
N GLY A 45 -1.32 2.79 -4.19
CA GLY A 45 -1.38 3.31 -5.55
C GLY A 45 -0.75 4.69 -5.74
N MET A 46 -0.34 5.36 -4.65
CA MET A 46 0.01 6.79 -4.67
C MET A 46 1.23 7.09 -5.55
N VAL A 47 2.26 6.24 -5.52
CA VAL A 47 3.47 6.46 -6.34
C VAL A 47 3.16 6.37 -7.83
N ARG A 48 2.34 5.40 -8.25
CA ARG A 48 1.92 5.23 -9.64
C ARG A 48 1.14 6.47 -10.13
N ALA A 49 0.17 6.92 -9.31
CA ALA A 49 -0.57 8.14 -9.59
C ALA A 49 0.35 9.38 -9.68
N PHE A 50 1.34 9.49 -8.76
CA PHE A 50 2.28 10.61 -8.73
C PHE A 50 3.16 10.68 -9.99
N VAL A 51 3.69 9.54 -10.43
CA VAL A 51 4.50 9.50 -11.66
C VAL A 51 3.67 9.98 -12.85
N LYS A 52 2.44 9.48 -13.00
CA LYS A 52 1.54 9.86 -14.08
C LYS A 52 1.08 11.33 -13.97
N ALA A 53 0.76 11.80 -12.79
CA ALA A 53 0.35 13.19 -12.56
C ALA A 53 1.46 14.18 -12.92
N ARG A 54 2.72 13.85 -12.58
CA ARG A 54 3.90 14.65 -12.95
C ARG A 54 4.12 14.67 -14.46
N GLU A 55 3.94 13.53 -15.13
CA GLU A 55 4.05 13.42 -16.60
C GLU A 55 3.04 14.33 -17.30
N LEU A 56 1.81 14.37 -16.82
CA LEU A 56 0.70 15.11 -17.45
C LEU A 56 0.54 16.54 -16.91
N GLY A 57 1.32 16.96 -15.92
CA GLY A 57 1.25 18.29 -15.33
C GLY A 57 -0.05 18.57 -14.56
N ILE A 58 -0.70 17.53 -14.01
CA ILE A 58 -1.92 17.66 -13.19
C ILE A 58 -1.56 17.58 -11.70
N GLN A 59 -2.26 18.35 -10.86
CA GLN A 59 -2.07 18.27 -9.41
C GLN A 59 -2.64 16.96 -8.85
N LEU A 60 -1.80 16.17 -8.15
CA LEU A 60 -2.22 15.02 -7.36
C LEU A 60 -2.48 15.44 -5.90
N VAL A 61 -3.70 15.25 -5.40
CA VAL A 61 -4.03 15.39 -3.99
C VAL A 61 -3.86 14.04 -3.30
N CYS A 62 -2.94 13.99 -2.34
CA CYS A 62 -2.64 12.76 -1.62
C CYS A 62 -3.58 12.56 -0.42
N GLY A 63 -4.26 11.42 -0.35
CA GLY A 63 -5.20 11.11 0.73
C GLY A 63 -5.48 9.63 0.89
N ALA A 64 -6.40 9.31 1.79
CA ALA A 64 -6.95 7.97 1.96
C ALA A 64 -8.37 8.04 2.53
N GLN A 65 -9.20 7.07 2.18
CA GLN A 65 -10.40 6.76 2.93
C GLN A 65 -10.00 5.87 4.12
N VAL A 66 -10.42 6.24 5.32
CA VAL A 66 -10.04 5.55 6.55
C VAL A 66 -11.27 4.92 7.20
N SER A 67 -11.16 3.65 7.56
CA SER A 67 -12.20 2.89 8.27
C SER A 67 -12.14 3.15 9.77
N ILE A 68 -13.27 3.49 10.38
CA ILE A 68 -13.34 3.91 11.78
C ILE A 68 -14.30 3.02 12.55
N ALA A 69 -13.90 2.66 13.78
CA ALA A 69 -14.71 1.88 14.69
C ALA A 69 -15.93 2.67 15.25
N ALA A 70 -16.91 1.94 15.75
CA ALA A 70 -18.04 2.54 16.45
C ALA A 70 -17.57 3.48 17.57
N PRO A 71 -18.24 4.62 17.80
CA PRO A 71 -17.94 5.47 18.93
C PRO A 71 -18.04 4.68 20.24
N GLY A 72 -17.00 4.77 21.08
CA GLY A 72 -16.96 4.05 22.36
C GLY A 72 -16.49 2.58 22.26
N SER A 73 -16.22 2.06 21.08
CA SER A 73 -15.56 0.74 20.94
C SER A 73 -14.17 0.80 21.56
N ALA A 74 -13.92 -0.09 22.52
CA ALA A 74 -12.58 -0.30 23.04
C ALA A 74 -11.77 -1.04 21.96
N LEU A 75 -10.99 -0.29 21.17
CA LEU A 75 -9.98 -0.89 20.32
C LEU A 75 -8.86 -1.38 21.24
N VAL A 76 -8.90 -2.66 21.57
CA VAL A 76 -7.81 -3.32 22.28
C VAL A 76 -6.64 -3.29 21.33
N SER A 77 -5.55 -2.62 21.73
CA SER A 77 -4.24 -2.85 21.13
C SER A 77 -3.89 -4.29 21.51
N SER A 78 -4.24 -5.25 20.66
CA SER A 78 -3.64 -6.56 20.76
C SER A 78 -2.13 -6.31 20.68
N PRO A 79 -1.32 -6.77 21.66
CA PRO A 79 0.08 -6.90 21.40
C PRO A 79 0.13 -7.85 20.19
N VAL A 80 0.50 -7.31 19.02
CA VAL A 80 0.74 -8.14 17.85
C VAL A 80 1.91 -9.02 18.23
N SER A 81 1.61 -10.21 18.73
CA SER A 81 2.48 -11.34 18.54
C SER A 81 2.54 -11.47 17.03
N VAL A 82 3.63 -11.01 16.43
CA VAL A 82 3.95 -11.33 15.06
C VAL A 82 4.37 -12.78 15.04
N GLY A 83 3.36 -13.67 15.18
CA GLY A 83 3.44 -14.94 14.55
C GLY A 83 3.40 -14.62 13.06
N LEU A 84 4.51 -14.84 12.37
CA LEU A 84 4.51 -14.96 10.93
C LEU A 84 3.49 -16.04 10.60
N HIS A 85 2.24 -15.66 10.27
CA HIS A 85 1.36 -16.55 9.57
C HIS A 85 1.98 -16.78 8.19
N HIS A 86 2.90 -17.73 8.16
CA HIS A 86 3.33 -18.36 6.94
C HIS A 86 2.06 -18.88 6.27
N GLY A 87 1.81 -18.44 5.05
CA GLY A 87 0.83 -19.11 4.21
C GLY A 87 1.13 -20.62 4.21
N PRO A 88 0.13 -21.48 3.90
CA PRO A 88 0.26 -22.92 4.07
C PRO A 88 1.46 -23.46 3.27
N GLY A 89 2.57 -23.69 3.95
CA GLY A 89 3.81 -24.22 3.37
C GLY A 89 5.11 -23.95 4.15
N TRP A 90 5.12 -23.06 5.14
CA TRP A 90 6.36 -22.67 5.84
C TRP A 90 6.17 -22.68 7.37
N GLY A 91 5.71 -23.78 7.94
CA GLY A 91 5.73 -24.02 9.37
C GLY A 91 6.82 -25.02 9.72
N VAL A 92 7.84 -24.59 10.43
CA VAL A 92 8.68 -25.47 11.22
C VAL A 92 8.33 -25.17 12.67
N GLU A 93 7.53 -26.02 13.27
CA GLU A 93 7.45 -26.13 14.73
C GLU A 93 8.77 -26.76 15.19
N THR A 94 9.54 -26.03 15.95
CA THR A 94 10.70 -26.56 16.67
C THR A 94 10.24 -26.95 18.07
N ASP A 95 9.65 -28.12 18.20
CA ASP A 95 9.77 -28.97 19.38
C ASP A 95 9.16 -30.33 19.04
N ASP A 96 9.94 -31.37 19.31
CA ASP A 96 9.68 -32.81 19.10
C ASP A 96 10.17 -33.39 17.77
N LEU A 97 11.47 -33.68 17.73
CA LEU A 97 12.03 -34.70 16.84
C LEU A 97 11.85 -36.08 17.47
N PRO A 98 10.98 -36.94 16.90
CA PRO A 98 11.03 -38.36 17.23
C PRO A 98 12.14 -39.06 16.44
N PRO A 99 12.67 -40.19 16.94
CA PRO A 99 13.83 -40.87 16.36
C PRO A 99 13.53 -41.49 14.99
N ALA A 100 14.56 -41.61 14.17
CA ALA A 100 14.56 -42.14 12.82
C ALA A 100 13.76 -43.45 12.68
N ILE A 101 12.81 -43.47 11.74
CA ILE A 101 12.03 -44.67 11.37
C ILE A 101 12.53 -45.19 10.00
N PRO A 102 12.66 -46.50 9.82
CA PRO A 102 13.24 -47.11 8.62
C PRO A 102 12.29 -47.05 7.43
N THR A 103 12.90 -46.87 6.26
CA THR A 103 12.27 -46.91 4.95
C THR A 103 11.67 -48.27 4.63
N THR A 104 10.34 -48.40 4.58
CA THR A 104 9.64 -49.29 3.63
C THR A 104 8.16 -48.93 3.55
N GLY A 105 7.60 -48.85 2.34
CA GLY A 105 6.15 -48.97 2.12
C GLY A 105 5.48 -47.79 1.43
N ARG A 106 5.32 -47.91 0.11
CA ARG A 106 4.33 -47.19 -0.71
C ARG A 106 2.99 -47.10 0.00
N ARG A 107 2.54 -45.92 0.40
CA ARG A 107 1.15 -45.66 0.77
C ARG A 107 0.56 -44.51 -0.01
N GLY A 108 -0.69 -44.72 -0.44
CA GLY A 108 -1.44 -43.84 -1.32
C GLY A 108 -1.64 -42.44 -0.78
N ARG A 109 -1.60 -41.48 -1.71
CA ARG A 109 -1.87 -40.05 -1.53
C ARG A 109 -3.35 -39.88 -1.09
N THR A 110 -3.61 -39.76 0.18
CA THR A 110 -4.89 -39.23 0.68
C THR A 110 -4.95 -37.74 0.31
N LYS A 111 -5.96 -37.36 -0.46
CA LYS A 111 -6.26 -35.95 -0.76
C LYS A 111 -6.54 -35.23 0.56
N ARG A 112 -5.65 -34.36 1.02
CA ARG A 112 -5.93 -33.42 2.09
C ARG A 112 -7.10 -32.54 1.64
N ALA A 113 -8.16 -32.49 2.42
CA ALA A 113 -9.26 -31.57 2.24
C ALA A 113 -8.71 -30.14 2.28
N LYS A 114 -9.11 -29.30 1.30
CA LYS A 114 -8.83 -27.87 1.34
C LYS A 114 -9.37 -27.29 2.64
N PRO A 115 -8.64 -26.36 3.31
CA PRO A 115 -9.22 -25.65 4.45
C PRO A 115 -10.50 -24.95 3.97
N ARG A 116 -11.59 -25.16 4.68
CA ARG A 116 -12.81 -24.36 4.56
C ARG A 116 -12.40 -22.90 4.79
N GLN A 117 -12.85 -22.00 3.91
CA GLN A 117 -12.83 -20.58 4.21
C GLN A 117 -13.45 -20.39 5.60
N PRO A 118 -12.82 -19.59 6.48
CA PRO A 118 -13.41 -19.31 7.79
C PRO A 118 -14.81 -18.71 7.56
N ALA A 119 -15.80 -19.24 8.30
CA ALA A 119 -17.08 -18.57 8.43
C ALA A 119 -16.78 -17.14 8.92
N LEU A 120 -17.50 -16.15 8.39
CA LEU A 120 -17.47 -14.76 8.88
C LEU A 120 -17.48 -14.80 10.41
N ASP A 121 -16.37 -14.35 11.00
CA ASP A 121 -16.26 -14.25 12.45
C ASP A 121 -17.12 -13.03 12.85
N LEU A 122 -18.20 -13.27 13.58
CA LEU A 122 -19.13 -12.24 14.03
C LEU A 122 -18.53 -11.31 15.11
N ASN A 123 -17.24 -11.46 15.42
CA ASN A 123 -16.48 -10.67 16.39
C ASN A 123 -15.61 -9.56 15.76
N GLU A 124 -15.70 -9.29 14.46
CA GLU A 124 -15.08 -8.09 13.89
C GLU A 124 -15.67 -6.84 14.56
N PRO A 125 -14.84 -5.90 15.04
CA PRO A 125 -15.38 -4.62 15.47
C PRO A 125 -16.06 -3.98 14.26
N PRO A 126 -17.38 -3.73 14.30
CA PRO A 126 -18.08 -3.26 13.11
C PRO A 126 -17.46 -1.92 12.70
N VAL A 127 -16.95 -1.86 11.46
CA VAL A 127 -16.63 -0.59 10.82
C VAL A 127 -17.93 0.18 10.72
N THR A 128 -18.07 1.22 11.52
CA THR A 128 -19.32 1.98 11.61
C THR A 128 -19.31 3.23 10.78
N SER A 129 -18.13 3.70 10.38
CA SER A 129 -18.02 4.89 9.53
C SER A 129 -16.73 4.90 8.75
N THR A 130 -16.71 5.69 7.69
CA THR A 130 -15.50 6.01 6.94
C THR A 130 -15.38 7.52 6.79
N VAL A 131 -14.14 8.02 6.75
CA VAL A 131 -13.84 9.42 6.43
C VAL A 131 -12.78 9.46 5.35
N VAL A 132 -12.78 10.51 4.53
CA VAL A 132 -11.70 10.80 3.61
C VAL A 132 -10.78 11.84 4.26
N LEU A 133 -9.50 11.53 4.34
CA LEU A 133 -8.46 12.41 4.86
C LEU A 133 -7.51 12.79 3.72
N LEU A 134 -7.29 14.11 3.53
CA LEU A 134 -6.41 14.66 2.50
C LEU A 134 -5.24 15.36 3.16
N ALA A 135 -4.02 15.09 2.70
CA ALA A 135 -2.81 15.73 3.23
C ALA A 135 -2.64 17.13 2.64
N ILE A 136 -2.58 18.14 3.50
CA ILE A 136 -2.31 19.53 3.14
C ILE A 136 -0.81 19.69 2.85
N ASP A 137 0.02 19.17 3.75
CA ASP A 137 1.46 19.33 3.78
C ASP A 137 2.16 18.03 4.21
N ARG A 138 3.48 18.09 4.36
CA ARG A 138 4.28 16.95 4.81
C ARG A 138 3.89 16.45 6.21
N ALA A 139 3.48 17.32 7.11
CA ALA A 139 3.04 16.94 8.46
C ALA A 139 1.71 16.18 8.39
N GLY A 140 0.78 16.63 7.55
CA GLY A 140 -0.47 15.93 7.27
C GLY A 140 -0.24 14.55 6.66
N TRP A 141 0.68 14.43 5.69
CA TRP A 141 1.06 13.13 5.14
C TRP A 141 1.62 12.18 6.20
N ALA A 142 2.52 12.68 7.07
CA ALA A 142 3.08 11.88 8.16
C ALA A 142 1.98 11.43 9.15
N ASN A 143 1.02 12.29 9.47
CA ASN A 143 -0.11 11.98 10.34
C ASN A 143 -1.04 10.93 9.70
N LEU A 144 -1.35 11.08 8.40
CA LEU A 144 -2.16 10.11 7.65
C LEU A 144 -1.50 8.72 7.63
N THR A 145 -0.23 8.64 7.26
CA THR A 145 0.49 7.36 7.17
C THR A 145 0.65 6.69 8.53
N ARG A 146 0.89 7.46 9.60
CA ARG A 146 0.91 6.93 10.98
C ARG A 146 -0.45 6.41 11.43
N LEU A 147 -1.54 7.09 11.05
CA LEU A 147 -2.90 6.66 11.36
C LEU A 147 -3.21 5.32 10.66
N LEU A 148 -2.90 5.21 9.37
CA LEU A 148 -3.04 3.97 8.59
C LEU A 148 -2.20 2.83 9.19
N THR A 149 -0.96 3.12 9.56
CA THR A 149 -0.07 2.15 10.22
C THR A 149 -0.67 1.64 11.54
N SER A 150 -1.22 2.55 12.37
CA SER A 150 -1.85 2.19 13.64
C SER A 150 -3.05 1.25 13.41
N GLY A 151 -3.91 1.56 12.44
CA GLY A 151 -5.06 0.73 12.08
C GLY A 151 -4.66 -0.65 11.57
N ARG A 152 -3.69 -0.70 10.64
CA ARG A 152 -3.19 -1.96 10.08
C ARG A 152 -2.51 -2.87 11.09
N ARG A 153 -1.77 -2.30 12.03
CA ARG A 153 -1.02 -3.07 13.05
C ARG A 153 -1.90 -3.72 14.12
N ARG A 154 -3.13 -3.30 14.28
CA ARG A 154 -4.06 -3.88 15.27
C ARG A 154 -5.04 -4.88 14.69
N CYS A 155 -5.19 -4.91 13.36
CA CYS A 155 -6.13 -5.76 12.66
C CYS A 155 -5.41 -6.90 11.94
N ASP A 156 -6.17 -7.91 11.54
CA ASP A 156 -5.69 -8.99 10.69
C ASP A 156 -5.28 -8.49 9.31
N LYS A 157 -4.54 -9.31 8.58
CA LYS A 157 -4.05 -8.97 7.23
C LYS A 157 -5.22 -8.66 6.30
N GLY A 158 -5.19 -7.48 5.70
CA GLY A 158 -6.24 -7.00 4.79
C GLY A 158 -7.21 -6.03 5.46
N GLU A 159 -7.23 -5.95 6.78
CA GLU A 159 -8.12 -5.10 7.56
C GLU A 159 -7.39 -3.90 8.17
N SER A 160 -8.15 -2.87 8.49
CA SER A 160 -7.67 -1.70 9.19
C SER A 160 -8.83 -0.98 9.87
N VAL A 161 -8.69 -0.65 11.13
CA VAL A 161 -9.67 0.15 11.86
C VAL A 161 -8.95 1.09 12.83
N VAL A 162 -9.35 2.35 12.86
CA VAL A 162 -8.87 3.35 13.81
C VAL A 162 -10.02 3.89 14.66
N SER A 163 -9.71 4.53 15.77
CA SER A 163 -10.71 5.21 16.60
C SER A 163 -10.87 6.68 16.21
N TRP A 164 -12.00 7.26 16.56
CA TRP A 164 -12.24 8.70 16.40
C TRP A 164 -11.23 9.56 17.17
N SER A 165 -10.82 9.11 18.35
CA SER A 165 -9.80 9.83 19.15
C SER A 165 -8.42 9.83 18.47
N GLU A 166 -8.05 8.76 17.78
CA GLU A 166 -6.82 8.72 16.99
C GLU A 166 -6.88 9.64 15.77
N VAL A 167 -8.04 9.75 15.13
CA VAL A 167 -8.28 10.70 14.02
C VAL A 167 -8.12 12.13 14.53
N CYS A 168 -8.76 12.49 15.66
CA CYS A 168 -8.62 13.80 16.28
C CYS A 168 -7.18 14.12 16.69
N ALA A 169 -6.48 13.16 17.31
CA ALA A 169 -5.09 13.34 17.74
C ALA A 169 -4.10 13.57 16.59
N ARG A 170 -4.45 13.16 15.35
CA ARG A 170 -3.63 13.30 14.16
C ARG A 170 -4.20 14.26 13.11
N ALA A 171 -5.11 15.15 13.51
CA ALA A 171 -5.79 16.08 12.61
C ALA A 171 -4.89 17.17 11.98
N ALA A 172 -3.72 17.44 12.58
CA ALA A 172 -2.82 18.50 12.09
C ALA A 172 -2.34 18.21 10.64
N GLY A 173 -2.45 19.22 9.76
CA GLY A 173 -2.08 19.13 8.36
C GLY A 173 -3.02 18.26 7.51
N LEU A 174 -4.19 17.86 8.03
CA LEU A 174 -5.19 17.08 7.29
C LEU A 174 -6.48 17.87 7.08
N VAL A 175 -7.09 17.71 5.91
CA VAL A 175 -8.50 18.01 5.65
C VAL A 175 -9.30 16.74 5.87
N MET A 176 -10.43 16.84 6.56
CA MET A 176 -11.38 15.75 6.77
C MET A 176 -12.65 16.00 5.98
N LEU A 177 -13.04 15.01 5.17
CA LEU A 177 -14.32 14.98 4.48
C LEU A 177 -15.14 13.82 5.04
N TRP A 178 -16.32 14.11 5.58
CA TRP A 178 -17.19 13.11 6.20
C TRP A 178 -18.57 13.09 5.57
N GLY A 179 -18.97 11.96 5.04
CA GLY A 179 -20.23 11.75 4.33
C GLY A 179 -20.19 10.46 3.52
N GLY A 180 -21.16 10.30 2.61
CA GLY A 180 -21.26 9.11 1.79
C GLY A 180 -21.89 7.91 2.51
N ASP A 181 -21.75 6.72 1.92
CA ASP A 181 -22.38 5.50 2.44
C ASP A 181 -21.74 5.06 3.76
N GLY A 182 -22.58 4.70 4.73
CA GLY A 182 -22.16 4.29 6.06
C GLY A 182 -21.65 5.42 6.95
N SER A 183 -21.81 6.69 6.53
CA SER A 183 -21.48 7.84 7.38
C SER A 183 -22.61 8.15 8.36
N MET A 184 -22.26 8.30 9.63
CA MET A 184 -23.21 8.72 10.67
C MET A 184 -23.78 10.13 10.44
N LEU A 185 -23.21 10.96 9.56
CA LEU A 185 -23.82 12.22 9.15
C LEU A 185 -25.02 12.01 8.21
N ALA A 186 -24.99 10.98 7.37
CA ALA A 186 -26.03 10.70 6.38
C ALA A 186 -26.96 9.56 6.79
N ASP A 187 -26.46 8.60 7.58
CA ASP A 187 -27.15 7.37 7.97
C ASP A 187 -27.41 7.31 9.49
N GLU A 188 -28.17 6.29 9.92
CA GLU A 188 -28.39 6.02 11.34
C GLU A 188 -27.35 5.02 11.87
N PRO A 189 -26.97 5.11 13.14
CA PRO A 189 -27.41 6.07 14.15
C PRO A 189 -26.80 7.47 13.96
N GLU A 190 -27.44 8.48 14.56
CA GLU A 190 -26.90 9.85 14.61
C GLU A 190 -25.56 9.89 15.38
N PRO A 191 -24.59 10.72 14.92
CA PRO A 191 -23.32 10.85 15.63
C PRO A 191 -23.52 11.47 17.01
N PRO A 192 -22.84 10.96 18.06
CA PRO A 192 -22.89 11.58 19.38
C PRO A 192 -22.45 13.05 19.33
N PRO A 193 -23.16 13.98 20.00
CA PRO A 193 -22.81 15.42 20.00
C PRO A 193 -21.37 15.71 20.43
N ARG A 194 -20.86 14.95 21.41
CA ARG A 194 -19.45 15.05 21.83
C ARG A 194 -18.46 14.71 20.71
N LEU A 195 -18.75 13.68 19.91
CA LEU A 195 -17.91 13.33 18.77
C LEU A 195 -17.83 14.48 17.77
N ILE A 196 -18.96 15.11 17.47
CA ILE A 196 -18.99 16.26 16.55
C ILE A 196 -18.17 17.43 17.10
N SER A 197 -18.32 17.74 18.42
CA SER A 197 -17.51 18.78 19.08
C SER A 197 -16.01 18.46 18.97
N ASP A 198 -15.60 17.25 19.35
CA ASP A 198 -14.20 16.83 19.32
C ASP A 198 -13.60 16.94 17.89
N LEU A 199 -14.37 16.60 16.85
CA LEU A 199 -13.96 16.73 15.45
C LEU A 199 -13.87 18.20 15.01
N CYS A 200 -14.85 19.04 15.40
CA CYS A 200 -14.80 20.48 15.10
C CYS A 200 -13.60 21.14 15.77
N ASP A 201 -13.30 20.78 17.02
CA ASP A 201 -12.13 21.31 17.74
C ASP A 201 -10.80 20.86 17.10
N ALA A 202 -10.71 19.59 16.64
CA ALA A 202 -9.49 19.04 16.05
C ALA A 202 -9.21 19.57 14.65
N PHE A 203 -10.25 19.71 13.82
CA PHE A 203 -10.08 20.06 12.39
C PHE A 203 -10.40 21.53 12.08
N GLY A 204 -11.28 22.19 12.84
CA GLY A 204 -11.68 23.56 12.59
C GLY A 204 -12.23 23.77 11.16
N ASP A 205 -11.67 24.71 10.42
CA ASP A 205 -12.02 25.04 9.03
C ASP A 205 -11.63 23.97 8.00
N ARG A 206 -10.97 22.89 8.44
CA ARG A 206 -10.55 21.75 7.63
C ARG A 206 -11.52 20.57 7.68
N PHE A 207 -12.63 20.70 8.41
CA PHE A 207 -13.69 19.71 8.48
C PHE A 207 -14.84 20.08 7.53
N HIS A 208 -15.22 19.16 6.64
CA HIS A 208 -16.28 19.36 5.65
C HIS A 208 -17.21 18.15 5.61
N ALA A 209 -18.50 18.39 5.40
CA ALA A 209 -19.50 17.36 5.19
C ALA A 209 -19.70 17.12 3.67
N ILE A 210 -19.62 15.86 3.25
CA ILE A 210 -19.76 15.46 1.86
C ILE A 210 -21.24 15.40 1.45
N VAL A 211 -21.64 16.20 0.47
CA VAL A 211 -22.86 15.99 -0.29
C VAL A 211 -22.51 15.16 -1.53
N SER A 212 -23.05 13.93 -1.59
CA SER A 212 -22.82 13.03 -2.71
C SER A 212 -24.15 12.66 -3.39
N ARG A 213 -24.17 12.67 -4.73
CA ARG A 213 -25.37 12.39 -5.54
C ARG A 213 -25.05 11.33 -6.57
N HIS A 214 -25.45 10.09 -6.29
CA HIS A 214 -25.31 8.95 -7.19
C HIS A 214 -26.64 8.54 -7.84
N ARG A 215 -27.67 9.41 -7.79
CA ARG A 215 -29.01 9.19 -8.36
C ARG A 215 -29.68 7.90 -7.85
N ARG A 216 -29.51 7.62 -6.56
CA ARG A 216 -30.20 6.52 -5.89
C ARG A 216 -31.52 6.99 -5.30
N ALA A 217 -32.44 6.07 -5.07
CA ALA A 217 -33.74 6.38 -4.51
C ALA A 217 -33.69 7.03 -3.11
N ASP A 218 -32.66 6.71 -2.33
CA ASP A 218 -32.45 7.20 -0.96
C ASP A 218 -31.60 8.47 -0.86
N ASP A 219 -30.98 8.92 -1.95
CA ASP A 219 -30.06 10.08 -1.95
C ASP A 219 -30.71 11.34 -1.35
N VAL A 220 -31.96 11.64 -1.73
CA VAL A 220 -32.67 12.85 -1.25
C VAL A 220 -32.85 12.84 0.27
N ALA A 221 -33.29 11.71 0.83
CA ALA A 221 -33.52 11.61 2.26
C ALA A 221 -32.20 11.63 3.06
N ARG A 222 -31.16 11.01 2.53
CA ARG A 222 -29.82 11.00 3.12
C ARG A 222 -29.17 12.39 3.08
N GLU A 223 -29.25 13.07 1.95
CA GLU A 223 -28.75 14.44 1.80
C GLU A 223 -29.49 15.40 2.76
N ALA A 224 -30.80 15.27 2.91
CA ALA A 224 -31.56 16.10 3.85
C ALA A 224 -31.11 15.92 5.31
N ARG A 225 -30.89 14.67 5.77
CA ARG A 225 -30.36 14.38 7.10
C ARG A 225 -28.95 14.95 7.29
N LEU A 226 -28.05 14.68 6.32
CA LEU A 226 -26.68 15.21 6.35
C LEU A 226 -26.66 16.73 6.46
N ARG A 227 -27.46 17.42 5.65
CA ARG A 227 -27.56 18.89 5.67
C ARG A 227 -28.06 19.41 7.01
N ALA A 228 -29.09 18.80 7.59
CA ALA A 228 -29.60 19.18 8.90
C ALA A 228 -28.55 19.01 10.00
N ARG A 229 -27.85 17.87 10.04
CA ARG A 229 -26.79 17.59 11.03
C ARG A 229 -25.58 18.49 10.83
N ALA A 230 -25.15 18.72 9.59
CA ALA A 230 -24.04 19.63 9.28
C ALA A 230 -24.37 21.08 9.64
N ALA A 231 -25.59 21.55 9.37
CA ALA A 231 -26.02 22.90 9.74
C ALA A 231 -26.06 23.09 11.27
N ALA A 232 -26.59 22.12 12.02
CA ALA A 232 -26.60 22.16 13.49
C ALA A 232 -25.19 22.26 14.08
N ALA A 233 -24.20 21.60 13.46
CA ALA A 233 -22.81 21.62 13.87
C ALA A 233 -21.96 22.71 13.19
N LYS A 234 -22.54 23.52 12.30
CA LYS A 234 -21.86 24.54 11.49
C LYS A 234 -20.72 23.98 10.61
N ILE A 235 -20.86 22.73 10.16
CA ILE A 235 -19.88 22.08 9.28
C ILE A 235 -20.16 22.51 7.84
N PRO A 236 -19.18 23.09 7.11
CA PRO A 236 -19.35 23.48 5.72
C PRO A 236 -19.53 22.26 4.82
N LEU A 237 -20.40 22.39 3.80
CA LEU A 237 -20.70 21.35 2.84
C LEU A 237 -19.75 21.42 1.65
N VAL A 238 -19.46 20.27 1.02
CA VAL A 238 -18.69 20.15 -0.22
C VAL A 238 -19.31 19.07 -1.12
N ALA A 239 -19.37 19.33 -2.44
CA ALA A 239 -19.87 18.37 -3.42
C ALA A 239 -18.79 17.35 -3.76
N VAL A 240 -18.94 16.09 -3.34
CA VAL A 240 -17.99 15.03 -3.64
C VAL A 240 -18.73 13.72 -3.90
N ASN A 241 -18.52 13.14 -5.08
CA ASN A 241 -18.98 11.79 -5.37
C ASN A 241 -17.85 10.77 -5.19
N GLU A 242 -18.19 9.59 -4.70
CA GLU A 242 -17.28 8.44 -4.67
C GLU A 242 -17.03 7.97 -6.12
N VAL A 243 -15.78 8.02 -6.54
CA VAL A 243 -15.34 7.51 -7.84
C VAL A 243 -14.72 6.13 -7.64
N LEU A 244 -15.26 5.12 -8.32
CA LEU A 244 -14.80 3.73 -8.30
C LEU A 244 -14.14 3.31 -9.61
N TYR A 245 -14.33 4.08 -10.67
CA TYR A 245 -13.74 3.84 -11.99
C TYR A 245 -13.63 5.14 -12.78
N HIS A 246 -12.64 5.16 -13.67
CA HIS A 246 -12.41 6.34 -14.53
C HIS A 246 -13.51 6.53 -15.58
N SER A 247 -14.16 5.46 -16.03
CA SER A 247 -15.17 5.45 -17.09
C SER A 247 -16.30 4.48 -16.77
N ARG A 248 -17.54 4.82 -17.18
CA ARG A 248 -18.73 3.96 -17.02
C ARG A 248 -18.58 2.58 -17.64
N ALA A 249 -17.76 2.45 -18.67
CA ALA A 249 -17.46 1.17 -19.30
C ALA A 249 -16.83 0.15 -18.33
N ARG A 250 -16.21 0.62 -17.23
CA ARG A 250 -15.58 -0.23 -16.18
C ARG A 250 -16.57 -0.73 -15.12
N ARG A 251 -17.82 -0.30 -15.15
CA ARG A 251 -18.82 -0.79 -14.20
C ARG A 251 -18.96 -2.32 -14.18
N PRO A 252 -19.03 -3.05 -15.32
CA PRO A 252 -19.12 -4.51 -15.27
C PRO A 252 -17.94 -5.16 -14.53
N LEU A 253 -16.74 -4.61 -14.66
CA LEU A 253 -15.57 -5.05 -13.89
C LEU A 253 -15.77 -4.78 -12.39
N GLN A 254 -16.25 -3.60 -12.01
CA GLN A 254 -16.53 -3.26 -10.61
C GLN A 254 -17.58 -4.20 -9.98
N ASP A 255 -18.63 -4.57 -10.72
CA ASP A 255 -19.64 -5.54 -10.28
C ASP A 255 -19.00 -6.92 -10.03
N VAL A 256 -18.10 -7.37 -10.91
CA VAL A 256 -17.35 -8.62 -10.76
C VAL A 256 -16.37 -8.55 -9.56
N LEU A 257 -15.64 -7.45 -9.38
CA LEU A 257 -14.78 -7.25 -8.22
C LEU A 257 -15.58 -7.34 -6.91
N THR A 258 -16.77 -6.74 -6.87
CA THR A 258 -17.68 -6.86 -5.73
C THR A 258 -18.11 -8.30 -5.49
N CYS A 259 -18.44 -9.05 -6.55
CA CYS A 259 -18.78 -10.47 -6.43
C CYS A 259 -17.61 -11.31 -5.88
N ILE A 260 -16.40 -11.07 -6.37
CA ILE A 260 -15.18 -11.74 -5.88
C ILE A 260 -14.97 -11.43 -4.39
N ARG A 261 -15.09 -10.17 -4.00
CA ARG A 261 -14.92 -9.72 -2.60
C ARG A 261 -15.89 -10.43 -1.64
N HIS A 262 -17.14 -10.63 -2.06
CA HIS A 262 -18.17 -11.24 -1.22
C HIS A 262 -18.36 -12.74 -1.45
N GLY A 263 -17.58 -13.36 -2.33
CA GLY A 263 -17.70 -14.79 -2.65
C GLY A 263 -19.06 -15.18 -3.24
N VAL A 264 -19.68 -14.29 -4.04
CA VAL A 264 -20.99 -14.48 -4.66
C VAL A 264 -20.90 -14.41 -6.19
N THR A 265 -21.96 -14.81 -6.89
CA THR A 265 -22.10 -14.64 -8.35
C THR A 265 -22.92 -13.39 -8.66
N LEU A 266 -22.85 -12.89 -9.89
CA LEU A 266 -23.67 -11.75 -10.34
C LEU A 266 -25.17 -12.00 -10.12
N THR A 267 -25.64 -13.25 -10.29
CA THR A 267 -27.04 -13.64 -10.08
C THR A 267 -27.45 -13.66 -8.61
N THR A 268 -26.52 -13.80 -7.68
CA THR A 268 -26.77 -13.86 -6.24
C THR A 268 -26.28 -12.64 -5.47
N ALA A 269 -25.63 -11.71 -6.15
CA ALA A 269 -25.04 -10.52 -5.52
C ALA A 269 -26.09 -9.57 -4.89
N GLY A 270 -27.26 -9.45 -5.51
CA GLY A 270 -28.36 -8.61 -5.02
C GLY A 270 -27.91 -7.16 -4.81
N ARG A 271 -28.13 -6.62 -3.60
CA ARG A 271 -27.80 -5.23 -3.24
C ARG A 271 -26.31 -4.98 -2.95
N ARG A 272 -25.44 -5.99 -3.07
CA ARG A 272 -23.99 -5.81 -2.88
C ARG A 272 -23.36 -5.05 -4.03
N ILE A 273 -23.85 -5.25 -5.26
CA ILE A 273 -23.43 -4.45 -6.42
C ILE A 273 -24.14 -3.09 -6.42
N ARG A 274 -23.49 -2.09 -7.01
CA ARG A 274 -24.07 -0.73 -7.11
C ARG A 274 -25.30 -0.71 -8.02
N GLY A 275 -26.31 0.07 -7.64
CA GLY A 275 -27.59 0.11 -8.37
C GLY A 275 -27.52 0.75 -9.75
N ASN A 276 -26.47 1.55 -10.03
CA ASN A 276 -26.26 2.25 -11.29
C ASN A 276 -24.77 2.48 -11.56
N ASP A 277 -24.44 3.16 -12.66
CA ASP A 277 -23.08 3.46 -13.13
C ASP A 277 -22.58 4.87 -12.74
N GLU A 278 -23.19 5.49 -11.72
CA GLU A 278 -22.95 6.88 -11.34
C GLU A 278 -21.66 7.09 -10.47
N HIS A 279 -20.81 6.06 -10.37
CA HIS A 279 -19.53 6.11 -9.66
C HIS A 279 -18.33 6.36 -10.60
N ASP A 280 -18.59 6.94 -11.78
CA ASP A 280 -17.56 7.32 -12.75
C ASP A 280 -16.90 8.67 -12.42
N LEU A 281 -15.68 8.86 -12.94
CA LEU A 281 -15.03 10.17 -12.94
C LEU A 281 -15.74 11.07 -13.98
N ARG A 282 -16.43 12.10 -13.52
CA ARG A 282 -17.33 12.88 -14.34
C ARG A 282 -16.66 14.05 -15.06
N ALA A 283 -17.15 14.32 -16.27
CA ALA A 283 -16.83 15.57 -16.94
C ALA A 283 -17.36 16.80 -16.17
N PRO A 284 -16.63 17.95 -16.16
CA PRO A 284 -17.02 19.15 -15.40
C PRO A 284 -18.45 19.62 -15.62
N HIS A 285 -18.93 19.58 -16.86
CA HIS A 285 -20.30 19.99 -17.20
C HIS A 285 -21.37 19.03 -16.63
N ALA A 286 -21.07 17.73 -16.55
CA ALA A 286 -21.99 16.75 -16.00
C ALA A 286 -22.05 16.85 -14.46
N PHE A 287 -20.89 17.08 -13.82
CA PHE A 287 -20.82 17.34 -12.39
C PHE A 287 -21.49 18.67 -12.03
N GLY A 288 -21.28 19.73 -12.84
CA GLY A 288 -21.94 21.03 -12.69
C GLY A 288 -23.48 20.95 -12.76
N ARG A 289 -24.02 20.12 -13.66
CA ARG A 289 -25.47 19.88 -13.73
C ARG A 289 -26.01 19.15 -12.52
N LEU A 290 -25.25 18.23 -11.95
CA LEU A 290 -25.65 17.45 -10.79
C LEU A 290 -25.83 18.30 -9.54
N PHE A 291 -25.07 19.40 -9.41
CA PHE A 291 -25.08 20.35 -8.28
C PHE A 291 -25.43 21.76 -8.74
N SER A 292 -26.26 21.90 -9.80
CA SER A 292 -26.66 23.20 -10.37
C SER A 292 -27.50 24.05 -9.41
N ASP A 293 -28.14 23.44 -8.43
CA ASP A 293 -28.89 24.06 -7.34
C ASP A 293 -27.99 24.81 -6.34
N GLU A 294 -26.72 24.38 -6.19
CA GLU A 294 -25.78 24.99 -5.23
C GLU A 294 -24.31 24.94 -5.74
N PRO A 295 -23.96 25.79 -6.72
CA PRO A 295 -22.62 25.78 -7.36
C PRO A 295 -21.46 26.03 -6.37
N ALA A 296 -21.72 26.73 -5.27
CA ALA A 296 -20.72 26.99 -4.22
C ALA A 296 -20.11 25.70 -3.63
N LEU A 297 -20.86 24.59 -3.61
CA LEU A 297 -20.34 23.29 -3.17
C LEU A 297 -19.27 22.76 -4.11
N ILE A 298 -19.38 23.07 -5.41
CA ILE A 298 -18.40 22.69 -6.43
C ILE A 298 -17.11 23.52 -6.29
N ASP A 299 -17.24 24.84 -6.10
CA ASP A 299 -16.09 25.73 -5.95
C ASP A 299 -15.24 25.33 -4.73
N ARG A 300 -15.88 24.92 -3.65
CA ARG A 300 -15.19 24.43 -2.45
C ARG A 300 -14.29 23.21 -2.71
N THR A 301 -14.60 22.37 -3.68
CA THR A 301 -13.70 21.26 -4.06
C THR A 301 -12.34 21.79 -4.53
N ARG A 302 -12.32 22.89 -5.27
CA ARG A 302 -11.11 23.53 -5.77
C ARG A 302 -10.36 24.24 -4.66
N GLU A 303 -11.06 24.91 -3.74
CA GLU A 303 -10.48 25.53 -2.56
C GLU A 303 -9.74 24.49 -1.70
N ILE A 304 -10.37 23.34 -1.46
CA ILE A 304 -9.74 22.23 -0.73
C ILE A 304 -8.53 21.70 -1.47
N ALA A 305 -8.64 21.42 -2.76
CA ALA A 305 -7.51 20.93 -3.57
C ALA A 305 -6.33 21.92 -3.58
N ALA A 306 -6.61 23.23 -3.68
CA ALA A 306 -5.58 24.26 -3.64
C ALA A 306 -4.84 24.35 -2.30
N ARG A 307 -5.48 23.96 -1.20
CA ARG A 307 -4.84 23.85 0.12
C ARG A 307 -3.91 22.64 0.24
N CYS A 308 -4.15 21.58 -0.54
CA CYS A 308 -3.39 20.33 -0.48
C CYS A 308 -2.15 20.44 -1.38
N THR A 309 -1.08 21.00 -0.85
CA THR A 309 0.16 21.28 -1.61
C THR A 309 1.22 20.19 -1.48
N PHE A 310 1.03 19.20 -0.61
CA PHE A 310 1.98 18.12 -0.42
C PHE A 310 2.21 17.31 -1.71
N GLY A 311 3.47 17.07 -2.04
CA GLY A 311 3.90 16.18 -3.12
C GLY A 311 4.92 15.15 -2.65
N LEU A 312 4.88 13.93 -3.19
CA LEU A 312 5.84 12.86 -2.82
C LEU A 312 7.30 13.25 -3.09
N ALA A 313 7.55 14.20 -4.00
CA ALA A 313 8.89 14.72 -4.26
C ALA A 313 9.52 15.46 -3.06
N GLU A 314 8.72 15.88 -2.08
CA GLU A 314 9.22 16.51 -0.85
C GLU A 314 9.84 15.51 0.13
N LEU A 315 9.57 14.21 -0.05
CA LEU A 315 10.12 13.19 0.83
C LEU A 315 11.62 13.05 0.62
N ARG A 316 12.36 13.03 1.73
CA ARG A 316 13.79 12.80 1.77
C ARG A 316 14.06 11.64 2.70
N TYR A 317 15.01 10.81 2.33
CA TYR A 317 15.52 9.76 3.21
C TYR A 317 16.25 10.40 4.38
N ARG A 318 15.98 9.87 5.57
CA ARG A 318 16.78 10.12 6.78
C ARG A 318 17.10 8.77 7.39
N TYR A 319 18.36 8.48 7.48
CA TYR A 319 18.81 7.26 8.14
C TYR A 319 18.65 7.41 9.65
N PRO A 320 18.41 6.29 10.40
CA PRO A 320 18.39 6.34 11.86
C PRO A 320 19.70 6.89 12.37
N SER A 321 19.65 7.67 13.46
CA SER A 321 20.86 8.12 14.15
C SER A 321 21.51 6.94 14.85
N GLU A 322 22.80 6.71 14.58
CA GLU A 322 23.56 5.66 15.23
C GLU A 322 23.95 6.06 16.65
N ARG A 323 24.23 5.03 17.46
CA ARG A 323 24.91 5.21 18.74
C ARG A 323 26.39 5.39 18.46
N LEU A 324 26.84 6.64 18.44
CA LEU A 324 28.24 6.99 18.23
C LEU A 324 28.98 7.04 19.56
N PRO A 325 30.29 6.76 19.57
CA PRO A 325 31.14 7.11 20.71
C PRO A 325 31.09 8.61 21.00
N ASP A 326 31.13 8.98 22.30
CA ASP A 326 31.02 10.37 22.72
C ASP A 326 32.05 11.28 22.00
N GLY A 327 31.55 12.38 21.45
CA GLY A 327 32.36 13.38 20.75
C GLY A 327 32.81 13.01 19.33
N THR A 328 32.29 11.90 18.76
CA THR A 328 32.66 11.43 17.41
C THR A 328 31.54 11.73 16.41
N THR A 329 31.88 12.17 15.20
CA THR A 329 30.91 12.26 14.10
C THR A 329 30.76 10.92 13.38
N SER A 330 29.61 10.70 12.68
CA SER A 330 29.40 9.49 11.88
C SER A 330 30.51 9.29 10.84
N ALA A 331 30.98 10.36 10.20
CA ALA A 331 32.07 10.29 9.22
C ALA A 331 33.39 9.85 9.86
N GLN A 332 33.75 10.42 11.01
CA GLN A 332 34.97 10.05 11.74
C GLN A 332 34.91 8.59 12.22
N TYR A 333 33.77 8.17 12.73
CA TYR A 333 33.59 6.81 13.20
C TYR A 333 33.63 5.80 12.05
N LEU A 334 32.95 6.09 10.93
CA LEU A 334 33.02 5.29 9.71
C LEU A 334 34.47 5.14 9.23
N ARG A 335 35.22 6.25 9.16
CA ARG A 335 36.62 6.25 8.77
C ARG A 335 37.45 5.33 9.68
N THR A 336 37.26 5.45 10.98
CA THR A 336 37.98 4.62 11.97
C THR A 336 37.69 3.14 11.75
N LEU A 337 36.45 2.73 11.65
CA LEU A 337 36.04 1.34 11.41
C LEU A 337 36.56 0.81 10.06
N THR A 338 36.51 1.65 9.01
CA THR A 338 37.03 1.29 7.69
C THR A 338 38.50 0.98 7.72
N TYR A 339 39.34 1.83 8.34
CA TYR A 339 40.79 1.60 8.44
C TYR A 339 41.16 0.45 9.40
N GLN A 340 40.41 0.24 10.48
CA GLN A 340 40.54 -0.98 11.29
C GLN A 340 40.21 -2.25 10.48
N GLY A 341 39.18 -2.18 9.64
CA GLY A 341 38.83 -3.25 8.73
C GLY A 341 39.89 -3.48 7.67
N ALA A 342 40.40 -2.42 7.06
CA ALA A 342 41.49 -2.48 6.10
C ALA A 342 42.73 -3.16 6.68
N ALA A 343 43.17 -2.76 7.90
CA ALA A 343 44.28 -3.41 8.59
C ALA A 343 44.06 -4.94 8.77
N ARG A 344 42.83 -5.35 9.11
CA ARG A 344 42.50 -6.79 9.20
C ARG A 344 42.54 -7.51 7.85
N ARG A 345 42.04 -6.86 6.78
CA ARG A 345 41.96 -7.45 5.42
C ARG A 345 43.33 -7.57 4.74
N TYR A 346 44.20 -6.59 4.97
CA TYR A 346 45.53 -6.50 4.32
C TYR A 346 46.70 -6.89 5.24
N GLY A 347 46.46 -7.60 6.35
CA GLY A 347 47.50 -8.16 7.19
C GLY A 347 48.30 -7.16 8.02
N GLY A 348 47.69 -6.03 8.36
CA GLY A 348 48.25 -4.98 9.22
C GLY A 348 48.72 -3.73 8.49
N GLU A 349 49.31 -3.84 7.31
CA GLU A 349 49.74 -2.71 6.47
C GLU A 349 48.82 -2.52 5.28
N VAL A 350 48.20 -1.31 5.18
CA VAL A 350 47.24 -0.99 4.10
C VAL A 350 48.04 -0.51 2.90
N PRO A 351 47.90 -1.16 1.72
CA PRO A 351 48.57 -0.73 0.49
C PRO A 351 48.22 0.72 0.12
N ALA A 352 49.16 1.46 -0.47
CA ALA A 352 48.99 2.89 -0.77
C ALA A 352 47.90 3.18 -1.81
N ASP A 353 47.65 2.28 -2.73
CA ASP A 353 46.53 2.35 -3.71
C ASP A 353 45.18 2.13 -3.05
N VAL A 354 45.09 1.17 -2.12
CA VAL A 354 43.90 0.94 -1.30
C VAL A 354 43.59 2.15 -0.41
N ALA A 355 44.61 2.71 0.27
CA ALA A 355 44.44 3.87 1.13
C ALA A 355 43.88 5.08 0.34
N ARG A 356 44.41 5.34 -0.87
CA ARG A 356 43.89 6.40 -1.74
C ARG A 356 42.45 6.16 -2.16
N GLN A 357 42.07 4.92 -2.50
CA GLN A 357 40.71 4.58 -2.86
C GLN A 357 39.78 4.78 -1.66
N LEU A 358 40.14 4.29 -0.47
CA LEU A 358 39.37 4.49 0.76
C LEU A 358 39.15 5.97 1.08
N ASP A 359 40.19 6.79 0.98
CA ASP A 359 40.08 8.24 1.23
C ASP A 359 39.12 8.91 0.24
N SER A 360 39.19 8.53 -1.03
CA SER A 360 38.28 9.05 -2.07
C SER A 360 36.82 8.62 -1.83
N GLU A 361 36.59 7.34 -1.51
CA GLU A 361 35.25 6.84 -1.22
C GLU A 361 34.64 7.49 0.03
N LEU A 362 35.42 7.54 1.12
CA LEU A 362 34.98 8.16 2.39
C LEU A 362 34.65 9.63 2.22
N ALA A 363 35.44 10.37 1.44
CA ALA A 363 35.17 11.79 1.14
C ALA A 363 33.83 11.95 0.40
N LEU A 364 33.55 11.11 -0.60
CA LEU A 364 32.27 11.17 -1.33
C LEU A 364 31.08 10.72 -0.47
N ILE A 365 31.25 9.69 0.38
CA ILE A 365 30.23 9.24 1.32
C ILE A 365 29.87 10.35 2.32
N GLU A 366 30.88 11.09 2.82
CA GLU A 366 30.67 12.23 3.71
C GLU A 366 29.99 13.41 3.01
N GLU A 367 30.45 13.78 1.80
CA GLU A 367 29.86 14.83 0.98
C GLU A 367 28.36 14.62 0.71
N LEU A 368 27.96 13.36 0.49
CA LEU A 368 26.58 12.99 0.18
C LEU A 368 25.71 12.69 1.44
N ASP A 369 26.27 12.86 2.65
CA ASP A 369 25.59 12.61 3.95
C ASP A 369 25.11 11.17 4.13
N TYR A 370 25.92 10.17 3.71
CA TYR A 370 25.63 8.74 3.87
C TYR A 370 26.44 7.96 4.91
N PRO A 371 27.33 8.56 5.76
CA PRO A 371 28.10 7.77 6.73
C PRO A 371 27.23 6.90 7.61
N GLY A 372 26.06 7.40 8.04
CA GLY A 372 25.11 6.67 8.87
C GLY A 372 24.58 5.40 8.22
N TYR A 373 24.32 5.43 6.93
CA TYR A 373 23.88 4.25 6.20
C TYR A 373 24.91 3.11 6.21
N PHE A 374 26.18 3.45 5.96
CA PHE A 374 27.28 2.47 6.02
C PHE A 374 27.50 1.91 7.42
N LEU A 375 27.35 2.75 8.45
CA LEU A 375 27.44 2.33 9.84
C LEU A 375 26.31 1.35 10.22
N THR A 376 25.09 1.62 9.75
CA THR A 376 23.96 0.69 9.92
C THR A 376 24.25 -0.67 9.28
N MET A 377 24.75 -0.68 8.04
CA MET A 377 25.12 -1.94 7.37
C MET A 377 26.24 -2.69 8.10
N HIS A 378 27.27 -1.95 8.58
CA HIS A 378 28.34 -2.54 9.37
C HIS A 378 27.83 -3.15 10.68
N GLU A 379 26.90 -2.49 11.38
CA GLU A 379 26.30 -3.00 12.62
C GLU A 379 25.58 -4.33 12.38
N LEU A 380 24.78 -4.42 11.32
CA LEU A 380 24.07 -5.65 10.95
C LEU A 380 25.03 -6.80 10.62
N VAL A 381 26.07 -6.53 9.82
CA VAL A 381 27.11 -7.53 9.51
C VAL A 381 27.90 -7.95 10.75
N ALA A 382 28.23 -7.00 11.63
CA ALA A 382 28.91 -7.28 12.88
C ALA A 382 28.02 -8.10 13.84
N TYR A 383 26.70 -7.84 13.88
CA TYR A 383 25.76 -8.68 14.62
C TYR A 383 25.74 -10.11 14.08
N CYS A 384 25.64 -10.29 12.76
CA CYS A 384 25.67 -11.60 12.12
C CYS A 384 26.98 -12.33 12.47
N GLY A 385 28.12 -11.65 12.36
CA GLY A 385 29.42 -12.23 12.68
C GLY A 385 29.56 -12.65 14.15
N ARG A 386 29.05 -11.88 15.12
CA ARG A 386 29.04 -12.25 16.54
C ARG A 386 28.19 -13.48 16.87
N ARG A 387 27.18 -13.75 16.03
CA ARG A 387 26.22 -14.86 16.16
C ARG A 387 26.55 -16.04 15.28
N ASP A 388 27.60 -15.95 14.45
CA ASP A 388 27.95 -16.95 13.44
C ASP A 388 26.82 -17.21 12.45
N ILE A 389 26.15 -16.12 12.02
CA ILE A 389 25.12 -16.13 10.98
C ILE A 389 25.78 -15.74 9.66
N MET A 390 25.66 -16.58 8.63
CA MET A 390 26.18 -16.24 7.31
C MET A 390 25.47 -15.01 6.73
N CYS A 391 26.25 -13.99 6.38
CA CYS A 391 25.76 -12.75 5.83
C CYS A 391 26.77 -12.20 4.82
N GLN A 392 26.29 -11.73 3.66
CA GLN A 392 27.13 -11.14 2.63
C GLN A 392 26.39 -10.09 1.82
N GLY A 393 27.04 -8.94 1.61
CA GLY A 393 26.58 -7.93 0.65
C GLY A 393 26.79 -8.38 -0.79
N ARG A 394 25.85 -8.00 -1.66
CA ARG A 394 25.87 -8.33 -3.09
C ARG A 394 25.60 -7.09 -3.95
N GLY A 395 25.62 -7.30 -5.28
CA GLY A 395 25.28 -6.27 -6.26
C GLY A 395 26.33 -5.16 -6.35
N SER A 396 25.87 -3.92 -6.44
CA SER A 396 26.74 -2.74 -6.61
C SER A 396 27.66 -2.45 -5.45
N ALA A 397 27.30 -2.88 -4.23
CA ALA A 397 28.14 -2.74 -3.02
C ALA A 397 29.50 -3.41 -3.16
N ALA A 398 29.64 -4.43 -3.99
CA ALA A 398 30.92 -5.09 -4.28
C ALA A 398 31.95 -4.16 -4.97
N ASN A 399 31.53 -3.00 -5.51
CA ASN A 399 32.45 -2.01 -6.09
C ASN A 399 33.05 -1.06 -5.05
N SER A 400 32.68 -1.16 -3.77
CA SER A 400 33.16 -0.28 -2.71
C SER A 400 34.24 -0.93 -1.85
N ALA A 401 35.40 -0.28 -1.77
CA ALA A 401 36.49 -0.67 -0.88
C ALA A 401 36.10 -0.44 0.61
N VAL A 402 35.29 0.56 0.89
CA VAL A 402 34.73 0.79 2.23
C VAL A 402 33.84 -0.40 2.63
N CYS A 403 32.93 -0.86 1.78
CA CYS A 403 32.10 -2.04 2.05
C CYS A 403 32.93 -3.30 2.29
N TYR A 404 34.00 -3.50 1.52
CA TYR A 404 34.92 -4.61 1.71
C TYR A 404 35.64 -4.55 3.07
N CYS A 405 36.17 -3.40 3.42
CA CYS A 405 36.86 -3.20 4.71
C CYS A 405 35.93 -3.33 5.91
N LEU A 406 34.67 -2.88 5.79
CA LEU A 406 33.65 -3.03 6.83
C LEU A 406 33.14 -4.48 6.99
N GLY A 407 33.53 -5.39 6.09
CA GLY A 407 33.07 -6.77 6.10
C GLY A 407 31.70 -6.98 5.45
N VAL A 408 31.13 -5.94 4.83
CA VAL A 408 29.84 -6.01 4.14
C VAL A 408 29.95 -6.91 2.89
N THR A 409 31.05 -6.80 2.13
CA THR A 409 31.33 -7.61 0.96
C THR A 409 32.59 -8.45 1.10
N ALA A 410 32.69 -9.57 0.37
CA ALA A 410 33.82 -10.48 0.41
C ALA A 410 34.83 -10.26 -0.73
N VAL A 411 34.45 -9.45 -1.74
CA VAL A 411 35.28 -9.20 -2.94
C VAL A 411 36.09 -7.92 -2.74
N ASP A 412 37.42 -8.00 -2.99
CA ASP A 412 38.31 -6.84 -2.97
C ASP A 412 38.18 -6.05 -4.27
N PRO A 413 37.54 -4.87 -4.28
CA PRO A 413 37.30 -4.12 -5.50
C PRO A 413 38.57 -3.49 -6.08
N VAL A 414 39.57 -3.16 -5.26
CA VAL A 414 40.84 -2.56 -5.73
C VAL A 414 41.62 -3.60 -6.50
N ARG A 415 41.78 -4.80 -5.94
CA ARG A 415 42.45 -5.92 -6.60
C ARG A 415 41.75 -6.36 -7.88
N MET A 416 40.43 -6.26 -7.92
CA MET A 416 39.62 -6.66 -9.09
C MET A 416 39.44 -5.54 -10.11
N GLY A 417 39.91 -4.31 -9.85
CA GLY A 417 39.77 -3.15 -10.73
C GLY A 417 38.33 -2.72 -10.92
N LEU A 418 37.49 -2.84 -9.89
CA LEU A 418 36.08 -2.45 -9.94
C LEU A 418 35.94 -0.93 -9.76
N LEU A 419 34.90 -0.35 -10.38
CA LEU A 419 34.64 1.10 -10.37
C LEU A 419 33.63 1.46 -9.30
N PHE A 420 34.04 2.28 -8.33
CA PHE A 420 33.18 2.77 -7.26
C PHE A 420 32.00 3.61 -7.74
N GLU A 421 32.16 4.36 -8.83
CA GLU A 421 31.14 5.22 -9.44
C GLU A 421 29.89 4.43 -9.89
N ARG A 422 30.01 3.12 -10.07
CA ARG A 422 28.88 2.23 -10.34
C ARG A 422 28.00 2.02 -9.13
N PHE A 423 28.52 2.22 -7.94
CA PHE A 423 27.81 2.09 -6.67
C PHE A 423 27.31 3.43 -6.15
N LEU A 424 28.18 4.45 -6.13
CA LEU A 424 27.87 5.78 -5.62
C LEU A 424 28.53 6.85 -6.50
N SER A 425 27.76 7.84 -6.96
CA SER A 425 28.29 8.98 -7.73
C SER A 425 27.51 10.25 -7.41
N ARG A 426 28.16 11.43 -7.63
CA ARG A 426 27.54 12.75 -7.47
C ARG A 426 26.35 12.99 -8.41
N GLU A 427 26.37 12.38 -9.58
CA GLU A 427 25.35 12.53 -10.62
C GLU A 427 24.06 11.77 -10.28
N ARG A 428 24.17 10.71 -9.51
CA ARG A 428 23.02 9.96 -8.99
C ARG A 428 22.56 10.59 -7.68
N ALA A 429 21.45 11.31 -7.72
CA ALA A 429 20.80 11.86 -6.52
C ALA A 429 20.10 10.79 -5.66
N GLU A 430 20.38 9.51 -5.88
CA GLU A 430 19.79 8.39 -5.19
C GLU A 430 20.75 7.84 -4.13
N PRO A 431 20.25 7.49 -2.93
CA PRO A 431 21.07 6.83 -1.92
C PRO A 431 21.59 5.49 -2.45
N PRO A 432 22.77 5.05 -1.97
CA PRO A 432 23.31 3.74 -2.34
C PRO A 432 22.37 2.62 -1.85
N ASP A 433 22.27 1.57 -2.63
CA ASP A 433 21.50 0.37 -2.30
C ASP A 433 22.46 -0.76 -1.96
N ILE A 434 22.46 -1.20 -0.69
CA ILE A 434 23.26 -2.33 -0.20
C ILE A 434 22.31 -3.48 0.13
N ASP A 435 22.31 -4.49 -0.71
CA ASP A 435 21.61 -5.74 -0.46
C ASP A 435 22.48 -6.64 0.44
N LEU A 436 21.92 -7.13 1.55
CA LEU A 436 22.53 -8.14 2.40
C LEU A 436 21.75 -9.45 2.26
N ASP A 437 22.41 -10.48 1.73
CA ASP A 437 21.91 -11.85 1.77
C ASP A 437 22.23 -12.45 3.14
N ILE A 438 21.23 -13.00 3.82
CA ILE A 438 21.32 -13.55 5.16
C ILE A 438 20.87 -15.01 5.14
N GLU A 439 21.55 -15.85 5.90
CA GLU A 439 21.21 -17.26 6.08
C GLU A 439 19.72 -17.47 6.34
N HIS A 440 19.08 -18.32 5.53
CA HIS A 440 17.64 -18.49 5.50
C HIS A 440 17.07 -18.93 6.85
N GLU A 441 17.70 -19.91 7.49
CA GLU A 441 17.21 -20.53 8.71
C GLU A 441 17.26 -19.56 9.90
N ARG A 442 18.19 -18.59 9.87
CA ARG A 442 18.45 -17.68 10.98
C ARG A 442 18.13 -16.21 10.70
N ARG A 443 17.57 -15.91 9.52
CA ARG A 443 17.22 -14.52 9.15
C ARG A 443 16.25 -13.84 10.11
N GLU A 444 15.39 -14.63 10.78
CA GLU A 444 14.43 -14.09 11.75
C GLU A 444 15.13 -13.46 12.95
N GLU A 445 16.26 -14.02 13.41
CA GLU A 445 17.07 -13.44 14.48
C GLU A 445 17.56 -12.04 14.11
N VAL A 446 17.98 -11.85 12.85
CA VAL A 446 18.45 -10.55 12.34
C VAL A 446 17.28 -9.58 12.19
N ILE A 447 16.11 -10.02 11.71
CA ILE A 447 14.90 -9.19 11.61
C ILE A 447 14.49 -8.68 13.00
N GLN A 448 14.47 -9.55 14.02
CA GLN A 448 14.13 -9.15 15.39
C GLN A 448 15.17 -8.19 15.96
N HIS A 449 16.46 -8.43 15.72
CA HIS A 449 17.52 -7.52 16.12
C HIS A 449 17.34 -6.10 15.53
N VAL A 450 16.99 -6.01 14.23
CA VAL A 450 16.70 -4.72 13.57
C VAL A 450 15.53 -4.01 14.26
N TYR A 451 14.45 -4.73 14.59
CA TYR A 451 13.32 -4.14 15.30
C TYR A 451 13.66 -3.73 16.74
N ASP A 452 14.54 -4.47 17.42
CA ASP A 452 14.96 -4.16 18.79
C ASP A 452 15.87 -2.92 18.85
N VAL A 453 16.76 -2.78 17.86
CA VAL A 453 17.73 -1.66 17.80
C VAL A 453 17.09 -0.38 17.27
N TYR A 454 16.38 -0.48 16.15
CA TYR A 454 15.86 0.69 15.42
C TYR A 454 14.38 0.97 15.69
N GLY A 455 13.64 0.01 16.21
CA GLY A 455 12.21 0.12 16.43
C GLY A 455 11.39 -0.07 15.14
N ARG A 456 10.12 -0.41 15.33
CA ARG A 456 9.17 -0.65 14.22
C ARG A 456 8.72 0.63 13.49
N ASP A 457 9.11 1.80 13.97
CA ASP A 457 8.84 3.07 13.29
C ASP A 457 9.92 3.43 12.26
N HIS A 458 11.08 2.74 12.30
CA HIS A 458 12.23 2.97 11.42
C HIS A 458 12.62 1.75 10.58
N ALA A 459 12.00 0.60 10.83
CA ALA A 459 12.26 -0.63 10.12
C ALA A 459 10.95 -1.32 9.74
N ALA A 460 10.86 -1.81 8.51
CA ALA A 460 9.68 -2.50 8.02
C ALA A 460 10.05 -3.58 7.01
N MET A 461 9.23 -4.64 6.95
CA MET A 461 9.30 -5.59 5.85
C MET A 461 8.66 -5.00 4.60
N VAL A 462 9.23 -5.31 3.43
CA VAL A 462 8.65 -4.91 2.15
C VAL A 462 7.26 -5.54 2.00
N CYS A 463 6.27 -4.69 1.70
CA CYS A 463 4.90 -5.13 1.46
C CYS A 463 4.75 -5.60 0.01
N ASN A 464 4.79 -6.92 -0.20
CA ASN A 464 4.53 -7.51 -1.51
C ASN A 464 3.03 -7.56 -1.78
N ILE A 465 2.62 -6.99 -2.91
CA ILE A 465 1.24 -7.06 -3.40
C ILE A 465 1.19 -8.04 -4.56
N VAL A 466 0.45 -9.15 -4.35
CA VAL A 466 0.21 -10.14 -5.40
C VAL A 466 -0.79 -9.57 -6.39
N ARG A 467 -0.50 -9.70 -7.69
CA ARG A 467 -1.36 -9.20 -8.77
C ARG A 467 -2.02 -10.34 -9.53
N TYR A 468 -3.20 -10.07 -10.06
CA TYR A 468 -3.88 -11.00 -10.94
C TYR A 468 -3.03 -11.36 -12.17
N ARG A 469 -2.95 -12.65 -12.45
CA ARG A 469 -2.34 -13.26 -13.63
C ARG A 469 -3.41 -14.06 -14.38
N PRO A 470 -3.20 -14.44 -15.65
CA PRO A 470 -4.24 -15.07 -16.46
C PRO A 470 -5.00 -16.21 -15.76
N ARG A 471 -4.28 -17.09 -15.06
CA ARG A 471 -4.89 -18.23 -14.36
C ARG A 471 -5.80 -17.84 -13.19
N SER A 472 -5.39 -16.87 -12.37
CA SER A 472 -6.21 -16.37 -11.27
C SER A 472 -7.38 -15.53 -11.79
N ALA A 473 -7.15 -14.68 -12.78
CA ALA A 473 -8.17 -13.84 -13.40
C ALA A 473 -9.33 -14.69 -13.96
N VAL A 474 -9.03 -15.68 -14.80
CA VAL A 474 -10.07 -16.56 -15.37
C VAL A 474 -10.83 -17.33 -14.29
N ARG A 475 -10.14 -17.79 -13.23
CA ARG A 475 -10.84 -18.50 -12.14
C ARG A 475 -11.80 -17.61 -11.36
N ASP A 476 -11.34 -16.44 -10.94
CA ASP A 476 -12.13 -15.59 -10.04
C ASP A 476 -13.24 -14.86 -10.79
N VAL A 477 -12.96 -14.33 -11.99
CA VAL A 477 -13.98 -13.75 -12.86
C VAL A 477 -15.00 -14.82 -13.28
N GLY A 478 -14.54 -16.01 -13.67
CA GLY A 478 -15.43 -17.11 -14.05
C GLY A 478 -16.35 -17.55 -12.92
N LYS A 479 -15.86 -17.61 -11.66
CA LYS A 479 -16.69 -17.87 -10.48
C LYS A 479 -17.74 -16.78 -10.28
N ALA A 480 -17.37 -15.51 -10.41
CA ALA A 480 -18.30 -14.39 -10.31
C ALA A 480 -19.39 -14.45 -11.40
N LEU A 481 -19.05 -14.92 -12.60
CA LEU A 481 -20.00 -15.17 -13.70
C LEU A 481 -20.84 -16.44 -13.54
N GLY A 482 -20.56 -17.28 -12.52
CA GLY A 482 -21.29 -18.52 -12.27
C GLY A 482 -20.84 -19.72 -13.11
N ILE A 483 -19.66 -19.66 -13.74
CA ILE A 483 -19.08 -20.78 -14.50
C ILE A 483 -18.58 -21.86 -13.53
N PRO A 484 -18.84 -23.16 -13.78
CA PRO A 484 -18.44 -24.25 -12.92
C PRO A 484 -16.92 -24.32 -12.69
N GLU A 485 -16.50 -24.52 -11.44
CA GLU A 485 -15.06 -24.56 -11.07
C GLU A 485 -14.26 -25.61 -11.87
N THR A 486 -14.88 -26.75 -12.19
CA THR A 486 -14.24 -27.82 -12.97
C THR A 486 -13.88 -27.38 -14.39
N ALA A 487 -14.69 -26.51 -15.01
CA ALA A 487 -14.43 -25.93 -16.32
C ALA A 487 -13.30 -24.88 -16.21
N LEU A 488 -13.34 -24.02 -15.19
CA LEU A 488 -12.33 -23.02 -14.93
C LEU A 488 -10.96 -23.63 -14.61
N ASP A 489 -10.91 -24.73 -13.86
CA ASP A 489 -9.66 -25.44 -13.57
C ASP A 489 -9.04 -26.10 -14.81
N ARG A 490 -9.89 -26.59 -15.73
CA ARG A 490 -9.39 -27.07 -17.05
C ARG A 490 -8.80 -25.90 -17.84
N ALA A 491 -9.52 -24.80 -17.96
CA ALA A 491 -9.07 -23.62 -18.69
C ALA A 491 -7.75 -23.06 -18.14
N ALA A 492 -7.62 -22.95 -16.83
CA ALA A 492 -6.41 -22.44 -16.19
C ALA A 492 -5.15 -23.27 -16.49
N LYS A 493 -5.28 -24.57 -16.84
CA LYS A 493 -4.16 -25.43 -17.24
C LYS A 493 -3.63 -25.09 -18.63
N HIS A 494 -4.48 -24.56 -19.51
CA HIS A 494 -4.13 -24.18 -20.88
C HIS A 494 -3.61 -22.75 -21.00
N LEU A 495 -3.74 -21.94 -19.94
CA LEU A 495 -3.27 -20.56 -19.95
C LEU A 495 -1.80 -20.44 -19.55
N SER A 496 -1.10 -19.52 -20.20
CA SER A 496 0.24 -19.09 -19.80
C SER A 496 0.24 -18.53 -18.37
N MET A 497 1.41 -18.51 -17.74
CA MET A 497 1.57 -17.85 -16.43
C MET A 497 1.60 -16.34 -16.57
N TYR A 498 2.04 -15.81 -17.70
CA TYR A 498 2.20 -14.39 -18.00
C TYR A 498 1.61 -14.08 -19.38
N GLY A 499 1.29 -12.80 -19.62
CA GLY A 499 0.75 -12.31 -20.88
C GLY A 499 -0.76 -12.10 -20.86
N LEU A 500 -1.34 -11.89 -22.03
CA LEU A 500 -2.78 -11.72 -22.23
C LEU A 500 -3.52 -13.05 -22.19
N ILE A 501 -4.82 -12.98 -22.03
CA ILE A 501 -5.68 -14.17 -22.05
C ILE A 501 -6.02 -14.50 -23.51
N GLU A 502 -5.55 -15.66 -23.97
CA GLU A 502 -5.79 -16.14 -25.33
C GLU A 502 -7.20 -16.77 -25.42
N PRO A 503 -8.14 -16.19 -26.21
CA PRO A 503 -9.50 -16.75 -26.34
C PRO A 503 -9.50 -18.19 -26.87
N GLU A 504 -8.53 -18.54 -27.73
CA GLU A 504 -8.37 -19.87 -28.29
C GLU A 504 -8.03 -20.92 -27.21
N ALA A 505 -7.25 -20.53 -26.18
CA ALA A 505 -6.95 -21.40 -25.04
C ALA A 505 -8.22 -21.71 -24.22
N LEU A 506 -9.07 -20.71 -24.03
CA LEU A 506 -10.37 -20.85 -23.35
C LEU A 506 -11.36 -21.70 -24.16
N THR A 507 -11.37 -21.52 -25.48
CA THR A 507 -12.19 -22.32 -26.41
C THR A 507 -11.77 -23.79 -26.37
N ARG A 508 -10.47 -24.09 -26.46
CA ARG A 508 -9.93 -25.46 -26.33
C ARG A 508 -10.27 -26.12 -25.00
N ALA A 509 -10.45 -25.35 -23.95
CA ALA A 509 -10.86 -25.83 -22.64
C ALA A 509 -12.39 -26.10 -22.54
N GLY A 510 -13.18 -25.83 -23.58
CA GLY A 510 -14.63 -26.04 -23.61
C GLY A 510 -15.43 -24.96 -22.89
N LEU A 511 -14.87 -23.77 -22.65
CA LEU A 511 -15.60 -22.70 -21.96
C LEU A 511 -16.70 -22.09 -22.82
N LEU A 512 -16.60 -22.17 -24.14
CA LEU A 512 -17.64 -21.71 -25.07
C LEU A 512 -18.96 -22.47 -24.90
N ASP A 513 -18.90 -23.73 -24.43
CA ASP A 513 -20.07 -24.60 -24.18
C ASP A 513 -20.98 -24.05 -23.06
N HIS A 514 -20.48 -23.13 -22.23
CA HIS A 514 -21.25 -22.44 -21.19
C HIS A 514 -22.01 -21.20 -21.68
N GLY A 515 -22.01 -20.94 -22.99
CA GLY A 515 -22.74 -19.85 -23.65
C GLY A 515 -21.80 -18.76 -24.18
N ALA A 516 -22.10 -18.30 -25.40
CA ALA A 516 -21.27 -17.31 -26.09
C ALA A 516 -21.11 -15.99 -25.31
N THR A 517 -22.22 -15.48 -24.73
CA THR A 517 -22.21 -14.25 -23.92
C THR A 517 -21.35 -14.38 -22.65
N ALA A 518 -21.46 -15.52 -21.94
CA ALA A 518 -20.65 -15.76 -20.74
C ALA A 518 -19.15 -15.88 -21.10
N PHE A 519 -18.84 -16.49 -22.24
CA PHE A 519 -17.48 -16.59 -22.77
C PHE A 519 -16.89 -15.22 -23.11
N GLU A 520 -17.64 -14.37 -23.82
CA GLU A 520 -17.23 -13.01 -24.18
C GLU A 520 -16.97 -12.15 -22.94
N HIS A 521 -17.90 -12.20 -21.97
CA HIS A 521 -17.72 -11.50 -20.69
C HIS A 521 -16.53 -12.02 -19.91
N LEU A 522 -16.33 -13.34 -19.85
CA LEU A 522 -15.18 -13.94 -19.17
C LEU A 522 -13.87 -13.46 -19.78
N THR A 523 -13.74 -13.54 -21.10
CA THR A 523 -12.52 -13.15 -21.80
C THR A 523 -12.19 -11.68 -21.57
N ARG A 524 -13.15 -10.79 -21.79
CA ARG A 524 -12.96 -9.35 -21.61
C ARG A 524 -12.67 -8.97 -20.16
N LEU A 525 -13.48 -9.42 -19.20
CA LEU A 525 -13.33 -9.00 -17.79
C LEU A 525 -12.11 -9.64 -17.12
N ALA A 526 -11.73 -10.86 -17.55
CA ALA A 526 -10.52 -11.48 -17.06
C ALA A 526 -9.25 -10.81 -17.60
N ASP A 527 -9.31 -10.24 -18.80
CA ASP A 527 -8.21 -9.43 -19.33
C ASP A 527 -8.14 -8.04 -18.63
N GLU A 528 -9.30 -7.41 -18.42
CA GLU A 528 -9.40 -6.13 -17.71
C GLU A 528 -8.90 -6.16 -16.25
N ILE A 529 -8.98 -7.31 -15.56
CA ILE A 529 -8.51 -7.46 -14.16
C ILE A 529 -7.01 -7.79 -14.07
N LEU A 530 -6.33 -8.08 -15.17
CA LEU A 530 -4.90 -8.37 -15.15
C LEU A 530 -4.12 -7.24 -14.47
N GLU A 531 -3.08 -7.61 -13.74
CA GLU A 531 -2.23 -6.68 -12.97
C GLU A 531 -2.95 -5.92 -11.82
N PHE A 532 -4.24 -6.17 -11.57
CA PHE A 532 -4.90 -5.67 -10.35
C PHE A 532 -4.34 -6.41 -9.12
N PRO A 533 -4.22 -5.71 -7.99
CA PRO A 533 -3.79 -6.31 -6.74
C PRO A 533 -4.79 -7.30 -6.15
#